data_8be97e0fa1c3b75bfe5b4d19784cc10c
#
_entry.id   8be97e0fa1c3b75bfe5b4d19784cc10c
#
_cell.length_a   1.000
_cell.length_b   1.000
_cell.length_c   1.000
_cell.angle_alpha   90.00
_cell.angle_beta   90.00
_cell.angle_gamma   90.00
#
_symmetry.space_group_name_H-M   'P 1'
#
loop_
_entity.id
_entity.type
_entity.pdbx_description
1 polymer ?
#
loop_
_entity_poly.entity_id
_entity_poly.type
_entity_poly.pdbx_seq_one_letter_code
_entity_poly.pdbx_strand_id
1 'polypeptide(L)'
;MNFSIDSNMLRLALILIIAAFAATANAQEDDLLALLGEEEVTDFTYATFKVNRIINLHSVENTARGVLDIKISHRFGFLNSGISDLFGLDQASIRIGADYGITERLMVGVGRSSYEKTYDGFLKYKILRQSSGAKTMPVTASFLATTAIKTIPFQNPDRENYFSSRMYYTFQVLIGRKFSESISVQLSPTVVHRNLVRTSSEANDVYSLGAGGRLKLTKRTSLNLEYVYVLPNQLAPGYRNSFSVGFDIETGGHVFQLHFTNSTSMIEKGYIAETVGNWLNGDVHFGFNVSRVFTVN
;
A
#
# COMPACT_ATOMS: atom_id res chain seq x y z
N MET A 1 11.46 18.60 -21.27
CA MET A 1 11.73 19.49 -20.13
C MET A 1 12.05 18.59 -18.93
N ASN A 2 13.35 18.41 -18.64
CA ASN A 2 13.79 17.56 -17.54
C ASN A 2 13.69 18.37 -16.25
N PHE A 3 12.68 18.11 -15.44
CA PHE A 3 12.65 18.58 -14.05
C PHE A 3 13.63 17.73 -13.23
N SER A 4 14.86 18.20 -13.11
CA SER A 4 15.76 17.68 -12.08
C SER A 4 15.30 18.27 -10.75
N ILE A 5 14.67 17.47 -9.92
CA ILE A 5 14.37 17.85 -8.54
C ILE A 5 15.73 17.93 -7.83
N ASP A 6 16.09 19.12 -7.36
CA ASP A 6 17.31 19.37 -6.61
C ASP A 6 17.32 18.49 -5.35
N SER A 7 18.43 17.76 -5.15
CA SER A 7 18.64 16.88 -3.98
C SER A 7 18.43 17.62 -2.65
N ASN A 8 18.65 18.94 -2.63
CA ASN A 8 18.41 19.79 -1.46
C ASN A 8 16.93 20.02 -1.20
N MET A 9 16.09 20.13 -2.25
CA MET A 9 14.63 20.23 -2.08
C MET A 9 14.04 18.94 -1.51
N LEU A 10 14.56 17.78 -1.93
CA LEU A 10 14.11 16.49 -1.41
C LEU A 10 14.47 16.31 0.07
N ARG A 11 15.68 16.74 0.46
CA ARG A 11 16.13 16.75 1.86
C ARG A 11 15.30 17.72 2.71
N LEU A 12 14.99 18.90 2.18
CA LEU A 12 14.16 19.90 2.88
C LEU A 12 12.72 19.40 3.07
N ALA A 13 12.13 18.76 2.04
CA ALA A 13 10.81 18.14 2.13
C ALA A 13 10.79 17.00 3.17
N LEU A 14 11.81 16.17 3.21
CA LEU A 14 11.94 15.07 4.19
C LEU A 14 12.06 15.62 5.62
N ILE A 15 12.86 16.68 5.82
CA ILE A 15 13.03 17.35 7.13
C ILE A 15 11.72 18.00 7.56
N LEU A 16 11.00 18.68 6.67
CA LEU A 16 9.70 19.29 6.96
C LEU A 16 8.62 18.25 7.31
N ILE A 17 8.61 17.13 6.63
CA ILE A 17 7.71 15.99 6.93
C ILE A 17 8.04 15.40 8.31
N ILE A 18 9.33 15.19 8.62
CA ILE A 18 9.77 14.68 9.93
C ILE A 18 9.45 15.71 11.03
N ALA A 19 9.65 17.00 10.78
CA ALA A 19 9.32 18.09 11.71
C ALA A 19 7.80 18.21 11.94
N ALA A 20 6.97 18.04 10.91
CA ALA A 20 5.51 18.02 11.05
C ALA A 20 5.01 16.81 11.88
N PHE A 21 5.70 15.66 11.79
CA PHE A 21 5.43 14.52 12.66
C PHE A 21 5.88 14.75 14.12
N ALA A 22 6.90 15.57 14.36
CA ALA A 22 7.44 15.87 15.69
C ALA A 22 6.70 17.01 16.40
N ALA A 23 6.23 18.03 15.67
CA ALA A 23 5.70 19.30 16.23
C ALA A 23 4.35 19.18 16.96
N THR A 24 3.67 18.02 16.90
CA THR A 24 2.37 17.81 17.59
C THR A 24 2.49 17.04 18.90
N ALA A 25 3.70 16.90 19.46
CA ALA A 25 3.95 16.13 20.68
C ALA A 25 3.65 16.89 21.99
N ASN A 26 3.31 18.17 21.92
CA ASN A 26 3.06 18.97 23.12
C ASN A 26 1.66 19.64 23.03
N ALA A 27 0.64 18.91 23.44
CA ALA A 27 -0.61 19.52 23.89
C ALA A 27 -0.81 19.12 25.36
N GLN A 28 -0.60 20.08 26.24
CA GLN A 28 -0.85 19.99 27.67
C GLN A 28 -2.37 20.01 27.96
N GLU A 29 -2.90 18.88 28.41
CA GLU A 29 -4.21 18.79 29.07
C GLU A 29 -4.14 17.86 30.31
N ASP A 30 -3.05 17.85 31.05
CA ASP A 30 -2.77 16.79 32.01
C ASP A 30 -3.06 17.10 33.50
N ASP A 31 -3.52 18.31 33.85
CA ASP A 31 -3.49 18.69 35.27
C ASP A 31 -4.81 18.46 36.06
N LEU A 32 -5.95 18.23 35.38
CA LEU A 32 -7.24 18.04 36.07
C LEU A 32 -7.58 16.57 36.38
N LEU A 33 -7.09 15.62 35.56
CA LEU A 33 -7.31 14.18 35.72
C LEU A 33 -6.41 13.60 36.84
N ALA A 34 -5.22 14.15 37.03
CA ALA A 34 -4.32 13.76 38.12
C ALA A 34 -4.90 14.03 39.52
N LEU A 35 -5.81 15.01 39.64
CA LEU A 35 -6.49 15.34 40.88
C LEU A 35 -7.60 14.34 41.28
N LEU A 36 -8.08 13.51 40.34
CA LEU A 36 -9.12 12.50 40.59
C LEU A 36 -8.56 11.13 40.94
N GLY A 37 -7.24 10.94 40.91
CA GLY A 37 -6.59 9.65 41.27
C GLY A 37 -6.89 8.50 40.30
N GLU A 38 -7.37 8.80 39.08
CA GLU A 38 -7.55 7.77 38.03
C GLU A 38 -6.19 7.33 37.50
N GLU A 39 -5.93 6.02 37.49
CA GLU A 39 -4.74 5.49 36.82
C GLU A 39 -4.74 5.93 35.34
N GLU A 40 -3.69 6.62 34.90
CA GLU A 40 -3.53 6.97 33.48
C GLU A 40 -3.54 5.70 32.62
N VAL A 41 -4.58 5.56 31.82
CA VAL A 41 -4.73 4.43 30.88
C VAL A 41 -4.08 4.79 29.55
N THR A 42 -3.36 3.83 28.95
CA THR A 42 -2.87 4.00 27.58
C THR A 42 -4.02 3.79 26.58
N ASP A 43 -4.40 4.85 25.87
CA ASP A 43 -5.39 4.79 24.81
C ASP A 43 -4.73 4.58 23.43
N PHE A 44 -5.05 3.45 22.80
CA PHE A 44 -4.51 3.11 21.51
C PHE A 44 -5.37 3.64 20.38
N THR A 45 -4.75 4.28 19.39
CA THR A 45 -5.44 4.73 18.18
C THR A 45 -5.91 3.54 17.34
N TYR A 46 -7.15 3.62 16.87
CA TYR A 46 -7.79 2.65 16.00
C TYR A 46 -8.19 3.28 14.67
N ALA A 47 -8.29 2.45 13.63
CA ALA A 47 -8.80 2.83 12.32
C ALA A 47 -8.05 4.03 11.70
N THR A 48 -6.71 3.99 11.69
CA THR A 48 -5.89 4.92 10.91
C THR A 48 -6.31 4.86 9.44
N PHE A 49 -6.46 3.64 8.90
CA PHE A 49 -7.11 3.36 7.64
C PHE A 49 -8.31 2.43 7.85
N LYS A 50 -9.16 2.28 6.83
CA LYS A 50 -10.37 1.48 6.95
C LYS A 50 -10.09 -0.02 6.91
N VAL A 51 -9.17 -0.40 6.03
CA VAL A 51 -8.75 -1.79 5.79
C VAL A 51 -7.22 -1.88 5.71
N ASN A 52 -6.70 -3.09 5.63
CA ASN A 52 -5.27 -3.38 5.61
C ASN A 52 -4.55 -3.01 4.28
N ARG A 53 -5.28 -2.39 3.31
CA ARG A 53 -4.73 -1.74 2.11
C ARG A 53 -5.33 -0.36 1.92
N ILE A 54 -4.51 0.62 1.51
CA ILE A 54 -4.98 1.98 1.16
C ILE A 54 -5.73 1.89 -0.17
N ILE A 55 -5.07 1.55 -1.24
CA ILE A 55 -5.61 1.11 -2.54
C ILE A 55 -4.76 -0.08 -3.01
N ASN A 56 -3.50 0.16 -3.42
CA ASN A 56 -2.46 -0.84 -3.70
C ASN A 56 -1.54 -1.05 -2.49
N LEU A 57 -1.09 0.07 -1.86
CA LEU A 57 -0.21 0.04 -0.70
C LEU A 57 -0.86 -0.67 0.50
N HIS A 58 -0.10 -1.53 1.18
CA HIS A 58 -0.51 -1.97 2.50
C HIS A 58 -0.64 -0.78 3.45
N SER A 59 -1.68 -0.77 4.25
CA SER A 59 -1.82 0.17 5.36
C SER A 59 -1.18 -0.38 6.65
N VAL A 60 -1.03 0.47 7.68
CA VAL A 60 -0.58 0.05 9.01
C VAL A 60 -1.60 -0.84 9.75
N GLU A 61 -2.82 -1.00 9.21
CA GLU A 61 -3.84 -1.83 9.83
C GLU A 61 -3.57 -3.32 9.60
N ASN A 62 -3.84 -4.11 10.64
CA ASN A 62 -3.85 -5.56 10.59
C ASN A 62 -5.29 -6.08 10.67
N THR A 63 -5.53 -7.23 10.06
CA THR A 63 -6.70 -8.05 10.38
C THR A 63 -6.60 -8.52 11.84
N ALA A 64 -7.69 -8.49 12.59
CA ALA A 64 -7.70 -8.87 14.00
C ALA A 64 -7.31 -10.34 14.19
N ARG A 65 -6.84 -10.70 15.38
CA ARG A 65 -6.53 -12.09 15.73
C ARG A 65 -7.71 -13.02 15.48
N GLY A 66 -7.47 -14.16 14.82
CA GLY A 66 -8.49 -15.17 14.51
C GLY A 66 -9.48 -14.74 13.42
N VAL A 67 -9.19 -13.65 12.70
CA VAL A 67 -10.04 -13.17 11.60
C VAL A 67 -9.35 -13.43 10.27
N LEU A 68 -10.11 -13.98 9.34
CA LEU A 68 -9.75 -14.17 7.94
C LEU A 68 -10.43 -13.10 7.10
N ASP A 69 -9.66 -12.33 6.34
CA ASP A 69 -10.15 -11.31 5.40
C ASP A 69 -9.95 -11.80 3.96
N ILE A 70 -11.04 -12.12 3.29
CA ILE A 70 -11.02 -12.53 1.88
C ILE A 70 -11.17 -11.27 1.02
N LYS A 71 -10.24 -11.10 0.08
CA LYS A 71 -10.20 -9.96 -0.83
C LYS A 71 -10.30 -10.38 -2.28
N ILE A 72 -11.15 -9.68 -2.99
CA ILE A 72 -11.21 -9.70 -4.45
C ILE A 72 -10.81 -8.32 -4.93
N SER A 73 -9.70 -8.25 -5.65
CA SER A 73 -9.22 -7.03 -6.30
C SER A 73 -9.35 -7.17 -7.80
N HIS A 74 -9.87 -6.15 -8.45
CA HIS A 74 -10.16 -6.16 -9.88
C HIS A 74 -9.61 -4.89 -10.54
N ARG A 75 -9.00 -5.05 -11.74
CA ARG A 75 -8.53 -3.96 -12.60
C ARG A 75 -9.07 -4.19 -13.99
N PHE A 76 -9.70 -3.18 -14.54
CA PHE A 76 -10.08 -3.15 -15.94
C PHE A 76 -8.92 -2.68 -16.83
N GLY A 77 -9.07 -2.66 -18.14
CA GLY A 77 -8.11 -2.09 -19.06
C GLY A 77 -7.98 -0.56 -18.91
N PHE A 78 -7.24 0.08 -19.80
CA PHE A 78 -7.09 1.53 -19.79
C PHE A 78 -8.36 2.25 -20.27
N LEU A 79 -8.74 3.33 -19.60
CA LEU A 79 -9.92 4.14 -19.96
C LEU A 79 -9.78 4.77 -21.35
N ASN A 80 -8.56 5.09 -21.77
CA ASN A 80 -8.27 5.68 -23.08
C ASN A 80 -8.27 4.68 -24.24
N SER A 81 -8.56 3.39 -24.03
CA SER A 81 -8.75 2.42 -25.10
C SER A 81 -9.99 2.70 -25.97
N GLY A 82 -10.83 3.61 -25.52
CA GLY A 82 -11.98 4.11 -26.30
C GLY A 82 -13.21 3.21 -26.24
N ILE A 83 -14.21 3.60 -27.03
CA ILE A 83 -15.54 2.96 -27.02
C ILE A 83 -15.52 1.54 -27.59
N SER A 84 -14.56 1.22 -28.47
CA SER A 84 -14.42 -0.13 -29.04
C SER A 84 -14.12 -1.20 -27.97
N ASP A 85 -13.39 -0.84 -26.94
CA ASP A 85 -13.06 -1.70 -25.80
C ASP A 85 -13.89 -1.33 -24.56
N LEU A 86 -15.02 -0.66 -24.76
CA LEU A 86 -15.91 -0.14 -23.73
C LEU A 86 -15.12 0.58 -22.62
N PHE A 87 -14.19 1.50 -23.01
CA PHE A 87 -13.30 2.24 -22.11
C PHE A 87 -12.48 1.32 -21.19
N GLY A 88 -12.00 0.19 -21.73
CA GLY A 88 -11.18 -0.80 -21.04
C GLY A 88 -11.98 -1.87 -20.27
N LEU A 89 -13.30 -1.79 -20.22
CA LEU A 89 -14.12 -2.75 -19.45
C LEU A 89 -14.09 -4.17 -20.04
N ASP A 90 -13.76 -4.33 -21.33
CA ASP A 90 -13.61 -5.64 -21.99
C ASP A 90 -12.36 -6.40 -21.53
N GLN A 91 -11.41 -5.73 -20.92
CA GLN A 91 -10.18 -6.32 -20.40
C GLN A 91 -10.19 -6.27 -18.87
N ALA A 92 -9.81 -7.37 -18.25
CA ALA A 92 -9.81 -7.45 -16.80
C ALA A 92 -8.67 -8.31 -16.27
N SER A 93 -8.12 -7.88 -15.13
CA SER A 93 -7.29 -8.71 -14.26
C SER A 93 -7.91 -8.77 -12.87
N ILE A 94 -7.78 -9.94 -12.23
CA ILE A 94 -8.31 -10.20 -10.90
C ILE A 94 -7.19 -10.73 -10.00
N ARG A 95 -7.21 -10.31 -8.73
CA ARG A 95 -6.44 -10.94 -7.66
C ARG A 95 -7.39 -11.39 -6.56
N ILE A 96 -7.31 -12.66 -6.20
CA ILE A 96 -8.01 -13.22 -5.04
C ILE A 96 -6.95 -13.41 -3.95
N GLY A 97 -7.21 -12.90 -2.76
CA GLY A 97 -6.32 -12.97 -1.61
C GLY A 97 -7.06 -13.38 -0.35
N ALA A 98 -6.30 -13.96 0.57
CA ALA A 98 -6.75 -14.33 1.91
C ALA A 98 -5.70 -13.84 2.92
N ASP A 99 -6.12 -12.98 3.82
CA ASP A 99 -5.28 -12.34 4.83
C ASP A 99 -5.76 -12.79 6.22
N TYR A 100 -4.86 -13.31 7.06
CA TYR A 100 -5.22 -13.85 8.37
C TYR A 100 -4.45 -13.20 9.50
N GLY A 101 -5.16 -12.77 10.54
CA GLY A 101 -4.58 -12.25 11.78
C GLY A 101 -4.18 -13.38 12.72
N ILE A 102 -2.88 -13.66 12.84
CA ILE A 102 -2.35 -14.67 13.76
C ILE A 102 -2.38 -14.15 15.20
N THR A 103 -1.96 -12.89 15.38
CA THR A 103 -2.02 -12.16 16.64
C THR A 103 -2.47 -10.74 16.37
N GLU A 104 -2.67 -9.92 17.42
CA GLU A 104 -2.94 -8.47 17.28
C GLU A 104 -1.84 -7.72 16.51
N ARG A 105 -0.63 -8.28 16.45
CA ARG A 105 0.54 -7.66 15.81
C ARG A 105 1.00 -8.39 14.55
N LEU A 106 0.72 -9.68 14.41
CA LEU A 106 1.21 -10.50 13.31
C LEU A 106 0.06 -10.91 12.40
N MET A 107 0.20 -10.57 11.12
CA MET A 107 -0.72 -10.90 10.04
C MET A 107 0.05 -11.52 8.89
N VAL A 108 -0.52 -12.52 8.27
CA VAL A 108 -0.01 -13.16 7.05
C VAL A 108 -1.08 -13.13 5.97
N GLY A 109 -0.67 -13.24 4.72
CA GLY A 109 -1.62 -13.37 3.64
C GLY A 109 -1.01 -14.05 2.43
N VAL A 110 -1.89 -14.60 1.60
CA VAL A 110 -1.55 -15.22 0.32
C VAL A 110 -2.52 -14.74 -0.75
N GLY A 111 -2.09 -14.76 -1.99
CA GLY A 111 -2.95 -14.36 -3.09
C GLY A 111 -2.51 -14.92 -4.43
N ARG A 112 -3.40 -14.84 -5.39
CA ARG A 112 -3.13 -15.17 -6.79
C ARG A 112 -3.74 -14.12 -7.70
N SER A 113 -2.90 -13.56 -8.57
CA SER A 113 -3.32 -12.63 -9.63
C SER A 113 -3.41 -13.35 -10.98
N SER A 114 -4.43 -13.01 -11.78
CA SER A 114 -4.49 -13.42 -13.19
C SER A 114 -3.43 -12.70 -14.02
N TYR A 115 -3.06 -11.46 -13.62
CA TYR A 115 -1.97 -10.71 -14.25
C TYR A 115 -0.65 -11.44 -14.02
N GLU A 116 0.04 -11.78 -15.12
CA GLU A 116 1.25 -12.60 -15.15
C GLU A 116 1.11 -13.97 -14.42
N LYS A 117 -0.11 -14.40 -14.10
CA LYS A 117 -0.41 -15.62 -13.32
C LYS A 117 0.45 -15.71 -12.05
N THR A 118 0.55 -14.58 -11.31
CA THR A 118 1.45 -14.44 -10.17
C THR A 118 0.79 -14.96 -8.89
N TYR A 119 1.52 -15.77 -8.11
CA TYR A 119 1.21 -16.06 -6.72
C TYR A 119 2.02 -15.13 -5.83
N ASP A 120 1.40 -14.63 -4.78
CA ASP A 120 2.04 -13.76 -3.79
C ASP A 120 1.73 -14.19 -2.36
N GLY A 121 2.63 -13.83 -1.45
CA GLY A 121 2.44 -14.02 -0.03
C GLY A 121 3.15 -12.94 0.75
N PHE A 122 2.68 -12.66 1.97
CA PHE A 122 3.30 -11.66 2.83
C PHE A 122 3.20 -12.01 4.31
N LEU A 123 4.10 -11.40 5.06
CA LEU A 123 4.09 -11.31 6.50
C LEU A 123 4.15 -9.84 6.90
N LYS A 124 3.25 -9.40 7.78
CA LYS A 124 3.21 -8.03 8.33
C LYS A 124 3.21 -8.07 9.84
N TYR A 125 4.19 -7.38 10.43
CA TYR A 125 4.35 -7.30 11.89
C TYR A 125 4.26 -5.85 12.36
N LYS A 126 3.31 -5.55 13.28
CA LYS A 126 3.10 -4.24 13.88
C LYS A 126 4.09 -4.04 15.03
N ILE A 127 5.07 -3.15 14.83
CA ILE A 127 6.15 -2.85 15.77
C ILE A 127 5.67 -1.86 16.84
N LEU A 128 5.09 -0.72 16.37
CA LEU A 128 4.60 0.37 17.21
C LEU A 128 3.11 0.59 16.96
N ARG A 129 2.39 1.03 17.99
CA ARG A 129 0.99 1.48 17.91
C ARG A 129 0.90 2.91 18.39
N GLN A 130 0.29 3.76 17.59
CA GLN A 130 -0.04 5.13 18.01
C GLN A 130 -0.92 5.09 19.25
N SER A 131 -0.58 5.91 20.26
CA SER A 131 -1.30 5.96 21.53
C SER A 131 -1.13 7.32 22.20
N SER A 132 -2.04 7.60 23.14
CA SER A 132 -2.05 8.75 24.07
C SER A 132 -2.25 8.28 25.51
N GLY A 133 -2.21 9.21 26.47
CA GLY A 133 -2.31 8.91 27.90
C GLY A 133 -0.99 8.41 28.48
N ALA A 134 -1.03 7.44 29.40
CA ALA A 134 0.12 6.95 30.15
C ALA A 134 1.33 6.58 29.29
N LYS A 135 1.12 6.11 28.09
CA LYS A 135 2.17 5.86 27.10
C LYS A 135 1.85 6.53 25.78
N THR A 136 2.54 7.63 25.48
CA THR A 136 2.37 8.35 24.23
C THR A 136 3.30 7.80 23.15
N MET A 137 2.71 7.43 21.99
CA MET A 137 3.42 7.01 20.81
C MET A 137 2.84 7.74 19.59
N PRO A 138 3.60 8.60 18.89
CA PRO A 138 3.03 9.48 17.87
C PRO A 138 2.63 8.79 16.58
N VAL A 139 3.10 7.57 16.32
CA VAL A 139 2.87 6.85 15.06
C VAL A 139 2.59 5.37 15.29
N THR A 140 1.92 4.75 14.34
CA THR A 140 1.90 3.30 14.17
C THR A 140 2.98 2.91 13.16
N ALA A 141 3.82 1.91 13.48
CA ALA A 141 4.82 1.40 12.57
C ALA A 141 4.68 -0.11 12.40
N SER A 142 4.79 -0.59 11.16
CA SER A 142 4.74 -2.01 10.82
C SER A 142 5.85 -2.36 9.83
N PHE A 143 6.42 -3.55 9.96
CA PHE A 143 7.29 -4.15 8.97
C PHE A 143 6.50 -5.10 8.09
N LEU A 144 6.70 -5.04 6.79
CA LEU A 144 6.09 -5.90 5.79
C LEU A 144 7.18 -6.56 4.95
N ALA A 145 7.12 -7.87 4.83
CA ALA A 145 7.90 -8.65 3.89
C ALA A 145 6.96 -9.39 2.95
N THR A 146 7.17 -9.26 1.63
CA THR A 146 6.37 -9.94 0.62
C THR A 146 7.24 -10.77 -0.31
N THR A 147 6.67 -11.83 -0.86
CA THR A 147 7.25 -12.59 -1.98
C THR A 147 6.22 -12.73 -3.09
N ALA A 148 6.67 -12.74 -4.33
CA ALA A 148 5.82 -12.99 -5.48
C ALA A 148 6.52 -13.95 -6.45
N ILE A 149 5.75 -14.86 -7.05
CA ILE A 149 6.23 -15.87 -7.99
C ILE A 149 5.41 -15.75 -9.27
N LYS A 150 6.07 -15.33 -10.35
CA LYS A 150 5.49 -15.23 -11.69
C LYS A 150 5.49 -16.62 -12.35
N THR A 151 4.32 -17.10 -12.82
CA THR A 151 4.20 -18.47 -13.35
C THR A 151 3.96 -18.58 -14.85
N ILE A 152 4.00 -17.47 -15.58
CA ILE A 152 3.96 -17.51 -17.06
C ILE A 152 5.21 -18.23 -17.61
N PRO A 153 5.15 -18.81 -18.82
CA PRO A 153 6.33 -19.41 -19.46
C PRO A 153 7.51 -18.45 -19.56
N PHE A 154 8.71 -18.99 -19.54
CA PHE A 154 9.91 -18.19 -19.79
C PHE A 154 9.91 -17.68 -21.24
N GLN A 155 10.33 -16.43 -21.44
CA GLN A 155 10.41 -15.82 -22.78
C GLN A 155 11.43 -16.51 -23.67
N ASN A 156 12.52 -17.00 -23.10
CA ASN A 156 13.59 -17.73 -23.78
C ASN A 156 13.69 -19.12 -23.17
N PRO A 157 12.89 -20.11 -23.61
CA PRO A 157 12.90 -21.45 -23.03
C PRO A 157 14.20 -22.22 -23.30
N ASP A 158 14.92 -21.87 -24.36
CA ASP A 158 16.16 -22.58 -24.78
C ASP A 158 17.38 -22.25 -23.91
N ARG A 159 17.30 -21.20 -23.07
CA ARG A 159 18.37 -20.86 -22.11
C ARG A 159 18.13 -21.57 -20.78
N GLU A 160 19.19 -21.72 -19.97
CA GLU A 160 19.07 -22.18 -18.60
C GLU A 160 18.20 -21.19 -17.80
N ASN A 161 17.07 -21.67 -17.30
CA ASN A 161 16.07 -20.89 -16.59
C ASN A 161 15.91 -21.40 -15.15
N TYR A 162 16.39 -20.62 -14.19
CA TYR A 162 16.28 -20.94 -12.77
C TYR A 162 14.89 -20.58 -12.22
N PHE A 163 14.38 -21.39 -11.30
CA PHE A 163 13.12 -21.09 -10.61
C PHE A 163 13.20 -19.74 -9.86
N SER A 164 14.33 -19.45 -9.24
CA SER A 164 14.58 -18.15 -8.55
C SER A 164 14.39 -16.94 -9.45
N SER A 165 14.64 -17.05 -10.77
CA SER A 165 14.41 -15.95 -11.73
C SER A 165 12.95 -15.48 -11.81
N ARG A 166 12.01 -16.27 -11.29
CA ARG A 166 10.58 -15.93 -11.22
C ARG A 166 10.17 -15.27 -9.92
N MET A 167 11.09 -15.18 -8.95
CA MET A 167 10.82 -14.72 -7.60
C MET A 167 11.18 -13.26 -7.42
N TYR A 168 10.33 -12.57 -6.69
CA TYR A 168 10.48 -11.17 -6.30
C TYR A 168 10.26 -11.07 -4.80
N TYR A 169 11.02 -10.21 -4.14
CA TYR A 169 10.89 -9.95 -2.72
C TYR A 169 10.69 -8.46 -2.49
N THR A 170 9.83 -8.10 -1.54
CA THR A 170 9.66 -6.70 -1.19
C THR A 170 9.70 -6.55 0.33
N PHE A 171 10.44 -5.55 0.79
CA PHE A 171 10.51 -5.19 2.20
C PHE A 171 10.07 -3.73 2.35
N GLN A 172 9.13 -3.50 3.27
CA GLN A 172 8.58 -2.17 3.52
C GLN A 172 8.52 -1.89 5.02
N VAL A 173 8.78 -0.64 5.38
CA VAL A 173 8.43 -0.10 6.70
C VAL A 173 7.24 0.83 6.51
N LEU A 174 6.09 0.48 7.08
CA LEU A 174 4.87 1.28 7.02
C LEU A 174 4.83 2.17 8.26
N ILE A 175 4.79 3.49 8.08
CA ILE A 175 4.75 4.47 9.17
C ILE A 175 3.50 5.32 8.97
N GLY A 176 2.47 5.06 9.77
CA GLY A 176 1.18 5.74 9.67
C GLY A 176 0.87 6.57 10.91
N ARG A 177 0.18 7.69 10.69
CA ARG A 177 -0.36 8.54 11.74
C ARG A 177 -1.78 8.96 11.45
N LYS A 178 -2.65 8.78 12.42
CA LYS A 178 -3.99 9.38 12.46
C LYS A 178 -3.86 10.74 13.15
N PHE A 179 -3.98 11.81 12.39
CA PHE A 179 -3.88 13.18 12.90
C PHE A 179 -5.19 13.65 13.54
N SER A 180 -6.31 13.18 13.01
CA SER A 180 -7.65 13.45 13.52
C SER A 180 -8.58 12.28 13.16
N GLU A 181 -9.83 12.37 13.58
CA GLU A 181 -10.87 11.39 13.17
C GLU A 181 -11.07 11.36 11.63
N SER A 182 -10.70 12.41 10.94
CA SER A 182 -10.91 12.53 9.49
C SER A 182 -9.64 12.36 8.66
N ILE A 183 -8.45 12.62 9.21
CA ILE A 183 -7.20 12.69 8.43
C ILE A 183 -6.19 11.70 8.96
N SER A 184 -5.73 10.82 8.07
CA SER A 184 -4.61 9.90 8.31
C SER A 184 -3.64 9.94 7.14
N VAL A 185 -2.35 9.79 7.45
CA VAL A 185 -1.27 9.75 6.45
C VAL A 185 -0.33 8.59 6.78
N GLN A 186 0.26 8.00 5.75
CA GLN A 186 1.25 6.94 5.85
C GLN A 186 2.41 7.18 4.88
N LEU A 187 3.62 6.88 5.33
CA LEU A 187 4.82 6.75 4.50
C LEU A 187 5.28 5.30 4.50
N SER A 188 5.82 4.86 3.37
CA SER A 188 6.22 3.47 3.14
C SER A 188 7.55 3.40 2.38
N PRO A 189 8.71 3.65 3.03
CA PRO A 189 9.99 3.33 2.44
C PRO A 189 10.06 1.84 2.12
N THR A 190 10.52 1.55 0.89
CA THR A 190 10.40 0.21 0.30
C THR A 190 11.64 -0.13 -0.51
N VAL A 191 12.04 -1.41 -0.46
CA VAL A 191 12.95 -2.03 -1.42
C VAL A 191 12.26 -3.22 -2.07
N VAL A 192 12.31 -3.29 -3.41
CA VAL A 192 11.88 -4.43 -4.22
C VAL A 192 13.09 -5.10 -4.82
N HIS A 193 13.36 -6.35 -4.46
CA HIS A 193 14.41 -7.18 -5.06
C HIS A 193 13.83 -8.02 -6.21
N ARG A 194 14.45 -7.91 -7.39
CA ARG A 194 14.12 -8.68 -8.59
C ARG A 194 15.27 -9.61 -8.92
N ASN A 195 15.06 -10.92 -8.82
CA ASN A 195 16.12 -11.90 -9.11
C ASN A 195 16.53 -11.90 -10.60
N LEU A 196 15.62 -11.49 -11.48
CA LEU A 196 15.89 -11.33 -12.90
C LEU A 196 15.32 -9.99 -13.38
N VAL A 197 16.15 -9.19 -14.04
CA VAL A 197 15.80 -7.96 -14.76
C VAL A 197 15.77 -8.20 -16.26
N ARG A 198 15.11 -7.34 -17.03
CA ARG A 198 14.98 -7.50 -18.48
C ARG A 198 16.28 -7.14 -19.21
N THR A 199 16.96 -6.13 -18.73
CA THR A 199 18.21 -5.62 -19.31
C THR A 199 19.27 -5.40 -18.22
N SER A 200 20.54 -5.43 -18.59
CA SER A 200 21.66 -5.18 -17.66
C SER A 200 21.72 -3.75 -17.13
N SER A 201 20.97 -2.83 -17.72
CA SER A 201 20.86 -1.45 -17.24
C SER A 201 19.83 -1.25 -16.15
N GLU A 202 18.99 -2.24 -15.88
CA GLU A 202 18.02 -2.20 -14.79
C GLU A 202 18.63 -2.70 -13.48
N ALA A 203 18.29 -2.05 -12.36
CA ALA A 203 18.72 -2.50 -11.03
C ALA A 203 17.92 -3.72 -10.58
N ASN A 204 18.58 -4.68 -9.92
CA ASN A 204 17.88 -5.78 -9.22
C ASN A 204 17.12 -5.25 -7.99
N ASP A 205 17.71 -4.29 -7.28
CA ASP A 205 17.12 -3.64 -6.12
C ASP A 205 16.52 -2.30 -6.51
N VAL A 206 15.22 -2.15 -6.31
CA VAL A 206 14.46 -0.93 -6.62
C VAL A 206 14.01 -0.29 -5.31
N TYR A 207 14.53 0.90 -5.02
CA TYR A 207 14.18 1.68 -3.84
C TYR A 207 13.07 2.67 -4.17
N SER A 208 12.08 2.77 -3.30
CA SER A 208 10.95 3.67 -3.47
C SER A 208 10.44 4.21 -2.14
N LEU A 209 9.69 5.30 -2.22
CA LEU A 209 8.94 5.87 -1.11
C LEU A 209 7.47 5.94 -1.50
N GLY A 210 6.64 5.13 -0.85
CA GLY A 210 5.19 5.23 -0.92
C GLY A 210 4.67 6.30 0.03
N ALA A 211 3.67 7.05 -0.40
CA ALA A 211 2.89 7.95 0.44
C ALA A 211 1.40 7.64 0.24
N GLY A 212 0.68 7.49 1.33
CA GLY A 212 -0.76 7.24 1.32
C GLY A 212 -1.49 8.18 2.28
N GLY A 213 -2.67 8.63 1.88
CA GLY A 213 -3.52 9.49 2.68
C GLY A 213 -4.97 9.04 2.67
N ARG A 214 -5.66 9.25 3.78
CA ARG A 214 -7.09 9.02 3.93
C ARG A 214 -7.76 10.28 4.46
N LEU A 215 -8.84 10.69 3.80
CA LEU A 215 -9.76 11.73 4.25
C LEU A 215 -11.15 11.10 4.45
N LYS A 216 -11.60 10.99 5.69
CA LYS A 216 -12.93 10.51 6.03
C LYS A 216 -13.96 11.59 5.69
N LEU A 217 -14.84 11.30 4.76
CA LEU A 217 -15.89 12.22 4.29
C LEU A 217 -17.19 12.04 5.09
N THR A 218 -17.54 10.80 5.40
CA THR A 218 -18.71 10.45 6.21
C THR A 218 -18.36 9.32 7.18
N LYS A 219 -19.30 8.88 8.00
CA LYS A 219 -19.08 7.71 8.88
C LYS A 219 -18.71 6.43 8.12
N ARG A 220 -19.15 6.30 6.85
CA ARG A 220 -18.99 5.09 6.02
C ARG A 220 -18.16 5.30 4.77
N THR A 221 -17.78 6.54 4.43
CA THR A 221 -17.07 6.84 3.18
C THR A 221 -15.80 7.61 3.49
N SER A 222 -14.70 7.22 2.87
CA SER A 222 -13.44 7.97 2.86
C SER A 222 -12.85 8.05 1.47
N LEU A 223 -12.16 9.16 1.20
CA LEU A 223 -11.31 9.37 0.04
C LEU A 223 -9.90 8.89 0.39
N ASN A 224 -9.30 8.10 -0.47
CA ASN A 224 -7.93 7.63 -0.34
C ASN A 224 -7.10 8.11 -1.53
N LEU A 225 -5.86 8.48 -1.24
CA LEU A 225 -4.84 8.85 -2.23
C LEU A 225 -3.58 8.06 -1.93
N GLU A 226 -2.89 7.60 -2.97
CA GLU A 226 -1.56 7.02 -2.83
C GLU A 226 -0.66 7.37 -4.01
N TYR A 227 0.62 7.56 -3.71
CA TYR A 227 1.66 7.82 -4.69
C TYR A 227 2.90 7.03 -4.31
N VAL A 228 3.53 6.39 -5.28
CA VAL A 228 4.78 5.66 -5.10
C VAL A 228 5.86 6.31 -5.95
N TYR A 229 6.80 6.96 -5.29
CA TYR A 229 7.97 7.54 -5.91
C TYR A 229 9.11 6.53 -5.96
N VAL A 230 9.52 6.13 -7.15
CA VAL A 230 10.70 5.28 -7.36
C VAL A 230 11.91 6.18 -7.55
N LEU A 231 13.02 5.88 -6.84
CA LEU A 231 14.24 6.65 -6.97
C LEU A 231 14.79 6.59 -8.42
N PRO A 232 15.41 7.66 -8.92
CA PRO A 232 15.87 7.74 -10.32
C PRO A 232 16.85 6.64 -10.71
N ASN A 233 16.91 6.34 -12.01
CA ASN A 233 17.91 5.46 -12.67
C ASN A 233 17.88 3.99 -12.21
N GLN A 234 16.76 3.50 -11.70
CA GLN A 234 16.61 2.11 -11.28
C GLN A 234 15.76 1.26 -12.23
N LEU A 235 14.92 1.90 -13.01
CA LEU A 235 14.00 1.26 -13.95
C LEU A 235 14.32 1.66 -15.39
N ALA A 236 13.96 0.78 -16.33
CA ALA A 236 14.08 1.07 -17.75
C ALA A 236 13.19 2.25 -18.18
N PRO A 237 13.51 2.93 -19.28
CA PRO A 237 12.65 3.94 -19.87
C PRO A 237 11.25 3.39 -20.16
N GLY A 238 10.21 4.20 -19.89
CA GLY A 238 8.82 3.78 -20.08
C GLY A 238 8.09 3.42 -18.79
N TYR A 239 8.79 3.04 -17.72
CA TYR A 239 8.17 2.89 -16.42
C TYR A 239 7.85 4.24 -15.76
N ARG A 240 6.78 4.26 -14.98
CA ARG A 240 6.22 5.45 -14.33
C ARG A 240 5.99 5.19 -12.85
N ASN A 241 5.94 6.26 -12.08
CA ASN A 241 5.49 6.20 -10.69
C ASN A 241 4.00 5.86 -10.63
N SER A 242 3.63 4.99 -9.70
CA SER A 242 2.22 4.64 -9.47
C SER A 242 1.51 5.76 -8.71
N PHE A 243 0.35 6.19 -9.20
CA PHE A 243 -0.56 7.09 -8.52
C PHE A 243 -1.97 6.52 -8.56
N SER A 244 -2.66 6.59 -7.42
CA SER A 244 -4.02 6.08 -7.32
C SER A 244 -4.88 7.01 -6.47
N VAL A 245 -6.16 7.11 -6.84
CA VAL A 245 -7.20 7.82 -6.09
C VAL A 245 -8.43 6.93 -5.99
N GLY A 246 -9.09 6.89 -4.84
CA GLY A 246 -10.25 6.03 -4.67
C GLY A 246 -11.06 6.35 -3.43
N PHE A 247 -12.19 5.65 -3.32
CA PHE A 247 -13.12 5.78 -2.21
C PHE A 247 -13.30 4.43 -1.53
N ASP A 248 -13.26 4.44 -0.19
CA ASP A 248 -13.76 3.34 0.61
C ASP A 248 -15.21 3.59 0.94
N ILE A 249 -16.06 2.56 0.75
CA ILE A 249 -17.47 2.56 1.09
C ILE A 249 -17.74 1.37 1.99
N GLU A 250 -18.08 1.62 3.24
CA GLU A 250 -18.41 0.59 4.22
C GLU A 250 -19.89 0.24 4.18
N THR A 251 -20.18 -1.04 4.02
CA THR A 251 -21.54 -1.59 4.12
C THR A 251 -21.48 -2.76 5.08
N GLY A 252 -22.38 -2.84 6.05
CA GLY A 252 -22.51 -3.82 7.15
C GLY A 252 -21.79 -5.19 7.05
N GLY A 253 -20.49 -5.25 6.86
CA GLY A 253 -19.67 -6.47 6.79
C GLY A 253 -18.75 -6.54 5.57
N HIS A 254 -18.86 -5.60 4.62
CA HIS A 254 -17.96 -5.47 3.48
C HIS A 254 -17.40 -4.06 3.42
N VAL A 255 -16.20 -3.94 2.90
CA VAL A 255 -15.62 -2.67 2.46
C VAL A 255 -15.39 -2.75 0.95
N PHE A 256 -16.04 -1.85 0.22
CA PHE A 256 -15.84 -1.65 -1.21
C PHE A 256 -14.87 -0.49 -1.39
N GLN A 257 -13.80 -0.70 -2.17
CA GLN A 257 -12.88 0.35 -2.58
C GLN A 257 -13.02 0.52 -4.09
N LEU A 258 -13.56 1.65 -4.53
CA LEU A 258 -13.60 2.03 -5.95
C LEU A 258 -12.44 2.98 -6.22
N HIS A 259 -11.67 2.74 -7.27
CA HIS A 259 -10.47 3.55 -7.50
C HIS A 259 -10.06 3.66 -8.96
N PHE A 260 -9.24 4.67 -9.21
CA PHE A 260 -8.52 4.89 -10.46
C PHE A 260 -7.03 4.82 -10.18
N THR A 261 -6.28 4.16 -11.06
CA THR A 261 -4.83 3.97 -10.93
C THR A 261 -4.18 3.81 -12.30
N ASN A 262 -2.93 4.19 -12.43
CA ASN A 262 -2.15 3.93 -13.64
C ASN A 262 -1.37 2.59 -13.58
N SER A 263 -1.51 1.82 -12.50
CA SER A 263 -0.87 0.51 -12.36
C SER A 263 -1.83 -0.64 -12.66
N THR A 264 -1.46 -1.52 -13.59
CA THR A 264 -2.22 -2.75 -13.88
C THR A 264 -2.06 -3.78 -12.76
N SER A 265 -0.88 -3.88 -12.18
CA SER A 265 -0.57 -4.84 -11.11
C SER A 265 -1.13 -4.40 -9.78
N MET A 266 -1.59 -5.38 -8.98
CA MET A 266 -2.19 -5.21 -7.66
C MET A 266 -1.26 -5.67 -6.53
N ILE A 267 0.01 -6.02 -6.86
CA ILE A 267 1.03 -6.50 -5.91
C ILE A 267 2.27 -5.62 -5.97
N GLU A 268 3.07 -5.64 -4.91
CA GLU A 268 4.17 -4.71 -4.63
C GLU A 268 5.18 -4.60 -5.78
N LYS A 269 5.67 -5.75 -6.27
CA LYS A 269 6.65 -5.76 -7.38
C LYS A 269 6.16 -5.01 -8.61
N GLY A 270 4.86 -5.12 -8.88
CA GLY A 270 4.27 -4.60 -10.10
C GLY A 270 3.91 -3.12 -9.99
N TYR A 271 3.15 -2.69 -8.98
CA TYR A 271 2.77 -1.28 -8.89
C TYR A 271 3.96 -0.37 -8.52
N ILE A 272 5.05 -0.91 -7.94
CA ILE A 272 6.27 -0.16 -7.66
C ILE A 272 7.19 -0.13 -8.88
N ALA A 273 7.51 -1.30 -9.47
CA ALA A 273 8.60 -1.42 -10.43
C ALA A 273 8.16 -1.68 -11.88
N GLU A 274 6.86 -1.88 -12.15
CA GLU A 274 6.36 -2.29 -13.48
C GLU A 274 5.18 -1.45 -13.97
N THR A 275 4.90 -0.30 -13.35
CA THR A 275 3.83 0.60 -13.79
C THR A 275 4.24 1.30 -15.09
N VAL A 276 3.40 1.22 -16.12
CA VAL A 276 3.63 1.81 -17.44
C VAL A 276 2.66 2.93 -17.79
N GLY A 277 1.49 2.95 -17.16
CA GLY A 277 0.44 3.92 -17.45
C GLY A 277 0.86 5.36 -17.13
N ASN A 278 0.46 6.30 -17.98
CA ASN A 278 0.69 7.73 -17.81
C ASN A 278 -0.67 8.43 -17.61
N TRP A 279 -0.88 9.02 -16.44
CA TRP A 279 -2.10 9.76 -16.11
C TRP A 279 -2.39 10.90 -17.10
N LEU A 280 -1.34 11.58 -17.58
CA LEU A 280 -1.51 12.70 -18.52
C LEU A 280 -1.98 12.26 -19.90
N ASN A 281 -1.77 10.98 -20.25
CA ASN A 281 -2.25 10.39 -21.51
C ASN A 281 -3.62 9.70 -21.35
N GLY A 282 -4.15 9.63 -20.12
CA GLY A 282 -5.38 8.89 -19.82
C GLY A 282 -5.16 7.37 -19.68
N ASP A 283 -3.88 6.91 -19.55
CA ASP A 283 -3.56 5.50 -19.29
C ASP A 283 -3.90 5.18 -17.83
N VAL A 284 -5.18 5.17 -17.51
CA VAL A 284 -5.73 5.00 -16.17
C VAL A 284 -6.69 3.82 -16.19
N HIS A 285 -6.56 2.93 -15.23
CA HIS A 285 -7.46 1.83 -14.99
C HIS A 285 -8.54 2.24 -13.99
N PHE A 286 -9.78 1.91 -14.25
CA PHE A 286 -10.78 1.76 -13.21
C PHE A 286 -10.59 0.40 -12.52
N GLY A 287 -10.82 0.34 -11.23
CA GLY A 287 -10.74 -0.90 -10.47
C GLY A 287 -11.55 -0.83 -9.18
N PHE A 288 -11.71 -2.00 -8.57
CA PHE A 288 -12.32 -2.11 -7.26
C PHE A 288 -11.65 -3.19 -6.43
N ASN A 289 -11.69 -3.04 -5.11
CA ASN A 289 -11.39 -4.10 -4.15
C ASN A 289 -12.65 -4.33 -3.31
N VAL A 290 -12.95 -5.59 -3.03
CA VAL A 290 -14.00 -6.00 -2.09
C VAL A 290 -13.35 -6.83 -1.01
N SER A 291 -13.58 -6.47 0.23
CA SER A 291 -13.06 -7.15 1.42
C SER A 291 -14.21 -7.63 2.29
N ARG A 292 -14.14 -8.88 2.72
CA ARG A 292 -15.07 -9.48 3.69
C ARG A 292 -14.32 -10.27 4.73
N VAL A 293 -14.60 -9.96 5.98
CA VAL A 293 -13.99 -10.62 7.14
C VAL A 293 -14.86 -11.76 7.67
N PHE A 294 -14.19 -12.84 8.12
CA PHE A 294 -14.80 -13.99 8.76
C PHE A 294 -14.04 -14.29 10.06
N THR A 295 -14.75 -14.50 11.16
CA THR A 295 -14.13 -15.00 12.39
C THR A 295 -13.89 -16.51 12.22
N VAL A 296 -12.66 -16.94 12.42
CA VAL A 296 -12.24 -18.35 12.37
C VAL A 296 -11.79 -18.71 13.78
N ASN A 297 -12.55 -19.58 14.43
CA ASN A 297 -12.25 -20.05 15.81
C ASN A 297 -11.12 -21.06 15.81
#